data_367cc1f3fba7ef8a473cfafff718a35d
#
_entry.id   367cc1f3fba7ef8a473cfafff718a35d
#
_cell.length_a   1.000
_cell.length_b   1.000
_cell.length_c   1.000
_cell.angle_alpha   90.00
_cell.angle_beta   90.00
_cell.angle_gamma   90.00
#
_symmetry.space_group_name_H-M   'P 1'
#
loop_
_entity.id
_entity.type
_entity.pdbx_description
1 polymer ?
#
loop_
_entity_poly.entity_id
_entity_poly.type
_entity_poly.pdbx_seq_one_letter_code
_entity_poly.pdbx_strand_id
1 'polypeptide(L)'
;PAPNAARATIRIAVNADSLETWVLPALAATRGFLFDLVIDDQDHSQDLLRNGEVAAAITGHGGAIQGCDCIALGALRYRATASPAFVAEWLPQGATRRALALAPALTFSDKDRLQRDWLRARLGSALPFPTHRLASSNGFVTAALLGLGWGMNPDLLAGRHLAAGALVEIAPDTPLDVPLFWQFARLTAPALAPLTRAIRAAAAQALLQP
;
A
#
# COMPACT_ATOMS: atom_id res chain seq x y z
N PRO A 1 -10.38 -29.09 -23.31
CA PRO A 1 -10.82 -27.81 -22.82
C PRO A 1 -11.13 -26.91 -24.01
N ALA A 2 -12.41 -26.50 -24.14
CA ALA A 2 -12.83 -25.66 -25.24
C ALA A 2 -12.10 -24.29 -25.17
N PRO A 3 -11.50 -23.83 -26.27
CA PRO A 3 -10.66 -22.62 -26.24
C PRO A 3 -11.44 -21.30 -26.30
N ASN A 4 -12.76 -21.29 -26.09
CA ASN A 4 -13.54 -20.07 -26.37
C ASN A 4 -14.73 -19.81 -25.44
N ALA A 5 -14.67 -20.18 -24.16
CA ALA A 5 -15.60 -19.59 -23.20
C ALA A 5 -15.16 -18.14 -22.96
N ALA A 6 -15.99 -17.15 -23.31
CA ALA A 6 -15.75 -15.74 -23.05
C ALA A 6 -15.50 -15.57 -21.55
N ARG A 7 -14.29 -15.17 -21.18
CA ARG A 7 -13.93 -14.91 -19.79
C ARG A 7 -14.57 -13.60 -19.36
N ALA A 8 -15.20 -13.61 -18.18
CA ALA A 8 -15.73 -12.38 -17.61
C ALA A 8 -14.58 -11.45 -17.18
N THR A 9 -14.65 -10.19 -17.55
CA THR A 9 -13.73 -9.16 -17.05
C THR A 9 -14.26 -8.63 -15.73
N ILE A 10 -13.40 -8.63 -14.71
CA ILE A 10 -13.71 -8.08 -13.40
C ILE A 10 -12.84 -6.84 -13.19
N ARG A 11 -13.50 -5.71 -12.94
CA ARG A 11 -12.86 -4.46 -12.60
C ARG A 11 -12.70 -4.34 -11.07
N ILE A 12 -11.49 -4.09 -10.60
CA ILE A 12 -11.12 -4.08 -9.18
C ILE A 12 -10.27 -2.85 -8.89
N ALA A 13 -10.57 -2.13 -7.79
CA ALA A 13 -9.69 -1.09 -7.28
C ALA A 13 -8.67 -1.69 -6.31
N VAL A 14 -7.40 -1.30 -6.46
CA VAL A 14 -6.31 -1.77 -5.62
C VAL A 14 -5.28 -0.64 -5.45
N ASN A 15 -4.73 -0.49 -4.25
CA ASN A 15 -3.62 0.44 -4.05
C ASN A 15 -2.31 -0.12 -4.62
N ALA A 16 -1.43 0.76 -5.08
CA ALA A 16 -0.19 0.39 -5.77
C ALA A 16 0.69 -0.55 -4.94
N ASP A 17 0.83 -0.29 -3.63
CA ASP A 17 1.66 -1.11 -2.75
C ASP A 17 1.15 -2.54 -2.62
N SER A 18 -0.16 -2.74 -2.48
CA SER A 18 -0.76 -4.08 -2.45
C SER A 18 -0.60 -4.79 -3.79
N LEU A 19 -0.79 -4.08 -4.91
CA LEU A 19 -0.61 -4.66 -6.23
C LEU A 19 0.82 -5.16 -6.44
N GLU A 20 1.81 -4.34 -6.09
CA GLU A 20 3.22 -4.66 -6.31
C GLU A 20 3.82 -5.64 -5.29
N THR A 21 3.08 -6.00 -4.25
CA THR A 21 3.58 -6.90 -3.21
C THR A 21 2.87 -8.24 -3.16
N TRP A 22 1.57 -8.28 -2.91
CA TRP A 22 0.88 -9.52 -2.53
C TRP A 22 -0.37 -9.85 -3.35
N VAL A 23 -0.94 -8.90 -4.10
CA VAL A 23 -2.22 -9.12 -4.83
C VAL A 23 -2.01 -9.93 -6.09
N LEU A 24 -0.94 -9.68 -6.86
CA LEU A 24 -0.71 -10.37 -8.15
C LEU A 24 -0.69 -11.89 -8.04
N PRO A 25 -0.07 -12.53 -7.04
CA PRO A 25 -0.17 -13.98 -6.85
C PRO A 25 -1.61 -14.48 -6.67
N ALA A 26 -2.47 -13.72 -5.96
CA ALA A 26 -3.88 -14.07 -5.79
C ALA A 26 -4.66 -14.01 -7.11
N LEU A 27 -4.42 -12.98 -7.92
CA LEU A 27 -5.03 -12.86 -9.25
C LEU A 27 -4.57 -14.00 -10.17
N ALA A 28 -3.27 -14.32 -10.19
CA ALA A 28 -2.71 -15.40 -10.99
C ALA A 28 -3.25 -16.78 -10.60
N ALA A 29 -3.54 -17.00 -9.32
CA ALA A 29 -4.16 -18.22 -8.82
C ALA A 29 -5.64 -18.36 -9.19
N THR A 30 -6.30 -17.26 -9.60
CA THR A 30 -7.74 -17.23 -9.90
C THR A 30 -7.96 -17.35 -11.40
N ARG A 31 -8.39 -18.54 -11.84
CA ARG A 31 -8.66 -18.82 -13.27
C ARG A 31 -10.10 -18.46 -13.66
N GLY A 32 -10.29 -18.21 -14.94
CA GLY A 32 -11.63 -17.97 -15.51
C GLY A 32 -12.03 -16.51 -15.62
N PHE A 33 -11.17 -15.59 -15.16
CA PHE A 33 -11.40 -14.14 -15.24
C PHE A 33 -10.31 -13.44 -16.04
N LEU A 34 -10.67 -12.27 -16.57
CA LEU A 34 -9.77 -11.20 -16.97
C LEU A 34 -9.90 -10.10 -15.91
N PHE A 35 -8.82 -9.44 -15.59
CA PHE A 35 -8.80 -8.37 -14.58
C PHE A 35 -8.54 -7.02 -15.24
N ASP A 36 -9.39 -6.04 -14.92
CA ASP A 36 -9.19 -4.61 -15.20
C ASP A 36 -8.91 -3.93 -13.86
N LEU A 37 -7.66 -3.51 -13.65
CA LEU A 37 -7.22 -3.00 -12.36
C LEU A 37 -7.18 -1.48 -12.39
N VAL A 38 -7.91 -0.86 -11.47
CA VAL A 38 -7.86 0.56 -11.19
C VAL A 38 -6.93 0.78 -10.02
N ILE A 39 -5.82 1.49 -10.27
CA ILE A 39 -4.91 1.87 -9.19
C ILE A 39 -5.41 3.18 -8.60
N ASP A 40 -5.79 3.14 -7.34
CA ASP A 40 -6.21 4.32 -6.59
C ASP A 40 -5.68 4.23 -5.15
N ASP A 41 -5.71 5.35 -4.44
CA ASP A 41 -5.41 5.39 -3.02
C ASP A 41 -6.44 4.56 -2.25
N GLN A 42 -5.98 3.80 -1.27
CA GLN A 42 -6.81 2.93 -0.44
C GLN A 42 -7.94 3.68 0.28
N ASP A 43 -7.78 4.99 0.50
CA ASP A 43 -8.78 5.84 1.14
C ASP A 43 -9.90 6.28 0.15
N HIS A 44 -9.67 6.20 -1.16
CA HIS A 44 -10.60 6.60 -2.22
C HIS A 44 -11.26 5.42 -2.96
N SER A 45 -10.67 4.24 -2.89
CA SER A 45 -11.19 3.04 -3.56
C SER A 45 -12.63 2.68 -3.15
N GLN A 46 -13.09 3.14 -1.98
CA GLN A 46 -14.48 2.99 -1.54
C GLN A 46 -15.47 3.76 -2.39
N ASP A 47 -15.10 4.93 -2.93
CA ASP A 47 -15.99 5.73 -3.76
C ASP A 47 -16.25 5.04 -5.10
N LEU A 48 -15.24 4.42 -5.70
CA LEU A 48 -15.38 3.62 -6.92
C LEU A 48 -16.34 2.44 -6.70
N LEU A 49 -16.25 1.78 -5.54
CA LEU A 49 -17.14 0.68 -5.21
C LEU A 49 -18.57 1.16 -4.94
N ARG A 50 -18.73 2.28 -4.22
CA ARG A 50 -20.04 2.90 -3.94
C ARG A 50 -20.76 3.32 -5.22
N ASN A 51 -20.02 3.85 -6.18
CA ASN A 51 -20.55 4.29 -7.48
C ASN A 51 -20.78 3.12 -8.45
N GLY A 52 -20.39 1.88 -8.10
CA GLY A 52 -20.52 0.71 -8.98
C GLY A 52 -19.52 0.70 -10.14
N GLU A 53 -18.47 1.50 -10.06
CA GLU A 53 -17.42 1.57 -11.08
C GLU A 53 -16.49 0.36 -11.04
N VAL A 54 -16.38 -0.30 -9.86
CA VAL A 54 -15.64 -1.53 -9.66
C VAL A 54 -16.51 -2.57 -8.95
N ALA A 55 -16.25 -3.84 -9.20
CA ALA A 55 -16.96 -4.96 -8.55
C ALA A 55 -16.44 -5.25 -7.14
N ALA A 56 -15.18 -4.91 -6.89
CA ALA A 56 -14.52 -5.10 -5.60
C ALA A 56 -13.36 -4.10 -5.44
N ALA A 57 -12.92 -3.90 -4.19
CA ALA A 57 -11.83 -3.00 -3.86
C ALA A 57 -11.03 -3.51 -2.66
N ILE A 58 -9.73 -3.22 -2.65
CA ILE A 58 -8.88 -3.25 -1.46
C ILE A 58 -8.84 -1.83 -0.90
N THR A 59 -9.32 -1.66 0.34
CA THR A 59 -9.52 -0.35 0.97
C THR A 59 -8.78 -0.26 2.30
N GLY A 60 -8.43 0.97 2.72
CA GLY A 60 -7.83 1.26 4.04
C GLY A 60 -8.85 1.35 5.18
N HIS A 61 -10.14 1.35 4.86
CA HIS A 61 -11.20 1.50 5.84
C HIS A 61 -12.24 0.39 5.75
N GLY A 62 -12.60 -0.19 6.90
CA GLY A 62 -13.66 -1.20 7.03
C GLY A 62 -15.07 -0.62 7.14
N GLY A 63 -15.28 0.66 6.78
CA GLY A 63 -16.59 1.30 6.84
C GLY A 63 -17.62 0.60 5.95
N ALA A 64 -18.85 0.46 6.47
CA ALA A 64 -19.94 -0.18 5.73
C ALA A 64 -20.30 0.62 4.47
N ILE A 65 -20.31 -0.05 3.32
CA ILE A 65 -20.86 0.48 2.07
C ILE A 65 -22.18 -0.25 1.82
N GLN A 66 -23.25 0.50 1.57
CA GLN A 66 -24.55 -0.09 1.29
C GLN A 66 -24.48 -1.08 0.10
N GLY A 67 -24.99 -2.27 0.27
CA GLY A 67 -24.97 -3.31 -0.76
C GLY A 67 -23.65 -4.05 -0.93
N CYS A 68 -22.65 -3.76 -0.11
CA CYS A 68 -21.34 -4.44 -0.15
C CYS A 68 -21.10 -5.26 1.12
N ASP A 69 -20.27 -6.28 0.98
CA ASP A 69 -19.67 -7.02 2.09
C ASP A 69 -18.23 -6.55 2.30
N CYS A 70 -17.74 -6.68 3.53
CA CYS A 70 -16.41 -6.23 3.95
C CYS A 70 -15.72 -7.34 4.75
N ILE A 71 -14.48 -7.65 4.39
CA ILE A 71 -13.65 -8.66 5.06
C ILE A 71 -12.32 -8.00 5.44
N ALA A 72 -11.95 -8.05 6.72
CA ALA A 72 -10.63 -7.62 7.15
C ALA A 72 -9.56 -8.57 6.60
N LEU A 73 -8.48 -8.02 6.07
CA LEU A 73 -7.37 -8.77 5.46
C LEU A 73 -6.14 -8.83 6.36
N GLY A 74 -5.98 -7.91 7.29
CA GLY A 74 -4.78 -7.66 8.08
C GLY A 74 -4.24 -6.25 7.84
N ALA A 75 -2.97 -6.01 8.16
CA ALA A 75 -2.35 -4.71 7.98
C ALA A 75 -1.06 -4.80 7.14
N LEU A 76 -0.87 -3.86 6.23
CA LEU A 76 0.39 -3.66 5.52
C LEU A 76 1.29 -2.77 6.35
N ARG A 77 2.48 -3.29 6.70
CA ARG A 77 3.47 -2.55 7.49
C ARG A 77 4.34 -1.69 6.60
N TYR A 78 4.51 -0.44 7.02
CA TYR A 78 5.42 0.52 6.43
C TYR A 78 6.52 0.91 7.41
N ARG A 79 7.71 1.18 6.87
CA ARG A 79 8.86 1.70 7.62
C ARG A 79 9.34 2.99 6.98
N ALA A 80 9.67 3.97 7.82
CA ALA A 80 10.31 5.20 7.36
C ALA A 80 11.79 4.90 7.06
N THR A 81 12.15 4.82 5.78
CA THR A 81 13.47 4.37 5.35
C THR A 81 14.16 5.36 4.43
N ALA A 82 15.49 5.35 4.45
CA ALA A 82 16.37 6.09 3.55
C ALA A 82 17.68 5.34 3.37
N SER A 83 18.53 5.76 2.41
CA SER A 83 19.89 5.24 2.32
C SER A 83 20.78 5.75 3.47
N PRO A 84 21.82 5.00 3.86
CA PRO A 84 22.79 5.47 4.86
C PRO A 84 23.42 6.82 4.52
N ALA A 85 23.72 7.07 3.23
CA ALA A 85 24.27 8.35 2.77
C ALA A 85 23.29 9.51 3.00
N PHE A 86 22.00 9.30 2.69
CA PHE A 86 20.95 10.29 2.97
C PHE A 86 20.85 10.60 4.48
N VAL A 87 20.89 9.57 5.32
CA VAL A 87 20.84 9.75 6.78
C VAL A 87 22.04 10.52 7.28
N ALA A 88 23.25 10.24 6.80
CA ALA A 88 24.45 10.96 7.17
C ALA A 88 24.39 12.45 6.77
N GLU A 89 23.81 12.78 5.64
CA GLU A 89 23.69 14.15 5.14
C GLU A 89 22.58 14.94 5.86
N TRP A 90 21.36 14.37 5.91
CA TRP A 90 20.17 15.10 6.33
C TRP A 90 19.77 14.88 7.79
N LEU A 91 20.15 13.75 8.38
CA LEU A 91 19.75 13.33 9.72
C LEU A 91 20.97 12.99 10.63
N PRO A 92 22.06 13.76 10.64
CA PRO A 92 23.27 13.39 11.38
C PRO A 92 23.06 13.34 12.90
N GLN A 93 22.00 13.98 13.41
CA GLN A 93 21.61 13.97 14.83
C GLN A 93 20.31 13.16 15.04
N GLY A 94 19.98 12.26 14.09
CA GLY A 94 18.74 11.48 14.08
C GLY A 94 17.55 12.24 13.49
N ALA A 95 16.40 11.55 13.40
CA ALA A 95 15.17 12.04 12.83
C ALA A 95 14.46 13.04 13.78
N THR A 96 15.10 14.17 14.05
CA THR A 96 14.54 15.24 14.87
C THR A 96 13.50 16.04 14.07
N ARG A 97 12.59 16.76 14.75
CA ARG A 97 11.61 17.65 14.09
C ARG A 97 12.27 18.62 13.12
N ARG A 98 13.40 19.25 13.54
CA ARG A 98 14.13 20.22 12.72
C ARG A 98 14.74 19.56 11.47
N ALA A 99 15.34 18.39 11.61
CA ALA A 99 15.94 17.67 10.49
C ALA A 99 14.85 17.22 9.48
N LEU A 100 13.77 16.62 9.97
CA LEU A 100 12.65 16.15 9.12
C LEU A 100 11.89 17.29 8.41
N ALA A 101 11.92 18.51 8.95
CA ALA A 101 11.36 19.69 8.27
C ALA A 101 12.18 20.13 7.05
N LEU A 102 13.45 19.71 6.94
CA LEU A 102 14.38 20.09 5.89
C LEU A 102 14.70 18.93 4.93
N ALA A 103 14.69 17.70 5.46
CA ALA A 103 15.01 16.50 4.69
C ALA A 103 13.93 16.17 3.65
N PRO A 104 14.27 16.03 2.35
CA PRO A 104 13.28 15.69 1.33
C PRO A 104 12.61 14.33 1.61
N ALA A 105 11.29 14.30 1.52
CA ALA A 105 10.52 13.07 1.60
C ALA A 105 10.03 12.62 0.21
N LEU A 106 9.69 11.36 0.09
CA LEU A 106 9.03 10.79 -1.07
C LEU A 106 7.53 10.74 -0.79
N THR A 107 6.68 11.13 -1.74
CA THR A 107 5.23 10.97 -1.68
C THR A 107 4.71 10.41 -3.00
N PHE A 108 3.68 9.56 -2.94
CA PHE A 108 3.12 8.95 -4.14
C PHE A 108 2.33 9.98 -4.96
N SER A 109 1.48 10.74 -4.29
CA SER A 109 0.61 11.76 -4.87
C SER A 109 0.27 12.83 -3.83
N ASP A 110 -0.55 13.81 -4.20
CA ASP A 110 -1.10 14.80 -3.25
C ASP A 110 -2.03 14.17 -2.21
N LYS A 111 -2.63 13.03 -2.53
CA LYS A 111 -3.52 12.27 -1.64
C LYS A 111 -2.75 11.42 -0.62
N ASP A 112 -1.47 11.08 -0.89
CA ASP A 112 -0.65 10.26 -0.01
C ASP A 112 -0.45 10.93 1.35
N ARG A 113 -0.86 10.22 2.41
CA ARG A 113 -0.82 10.70 3.79
C ARG A 113 0.14 9.96 4.67
N LEU A 114 0.76 8.87 4.19
CA LEU A 114 1.57 7.98 5.03
C LEU A 114 2.68 8.72 5.80
N GLN A 115 3.45 9.58 5.11
CA GLN A 115 4.53 10.35 5.74
C GLN A 115 3.98 11.35 6.76
N ARG A 116 2.84 11.99 6.44
CA ARG A 116 2.19 12.96 7.35
C ARG A 116 1.61 12.26 8.58
N ASP A 117 1.00 11.11 8.41
CA ASP A 117 0.39 10.35 9.51
C ASP A 117 1.47 9.75 10.42
N TRP A 118 2.57 9.23 9.84
CA TRP A 118 3.73 8.79 10.59
C TRP A 118 4.38 9.93 11.39
N LEU A 119 4.59 11.10 10.76
CA LEU A 119 5.14 12.27 11.44
C LEU A 119 4.22 12.76 12.57
N ARG A 120 2.90 12.76 12.33
CA ARG A 120 1.93 13.14 13.37
C ARG A 120 1.94 12.16 14.54
N ALA A 121 1.95 10.87 14.28
CA ALA A 121 2.03 9.85 15.32
C ALA A 121 3.31 9.98 16.15
N ARG A 122 4.45 10.23 15.49
CA ARG A 122 5.76 10.30 16.14
C ARG A 122 6.03 11.63 16.86
N LEU A 123 5.59 12.75 16.28
CA LEU A 123 5.92 14.11 16.77
C LEU A 123 4.75 14.80 17.48
N GLY A 124 3.58 14.16 17.54
CA GLY A 124 2.37 14.70 18.17
C GLY A 124 1.67 15.82 17.39
N SER A 125 2.23 16.26 16.27
CA SER A 125 1.64 17.33 15.45
C SER A 125 2.13 17.27 14.00
N ALA A 126 1.39 17.96 13.11
CA ALA A 126 1.76 18.10 11.72
C ALA A 126 3.14 18.79 11.55
N LEU A 127 3.86 18.38 10.53
CA LEU A 127 5.14 18.97 10.13
C LEU A 127 5.13 19.12 8.60
N PRO A 128 5.28 20.33 8.04
CA PRO A 128 5.57 20.49 6.62
C PRO A 128 6.99 20.04 6.30
N PHE A 129 7.17 19.44 5.12
CA PHE A 129 8.47 18.95 4.64
C PHE A 129 8.55 19.08 3.11
N PRO A 130 9.75 19.26 2.55
CA PRO A 130 9.95 19.21 1.10
C PRO A 130 9.68 17.79 0.59
N THR A 131 9.14 17.67 -0.63
CA THR A 131 8.74 16.37 -1.16
C THR A 131 9.05 16.19 -2.65
N HIS A 132 9.52 15.00 -3.01
CA HIS A 132 9.49 14.47 -4.37
C HIS A 132 8.25 13.62 -4.55
N ARG A 133 7.59 13.73 -5.72
CA ARG A 133 6.40 12.93 -6.03
C ARG A 133 6.74 11.86 -7.05
N LEU A 134 6.48 10.60 -6.70
CA LEU A 134 6.73 9.44 -7.54
C LEU A 134 5.56 8.45 -7.41
N ALA A 135 4.80 8.27 -8.47
CA ALA A 135 3.64 7.36 -8.50
C ALA A 135 4.06 5.92 -8.83
N SER A 136 4.95 5.33 -8.04
CA SER A 136 5.45 3.96 -8.19
C SER A 136 6.01 3.44 -6.87
N SER A 137 5.49 2.33 -6.35
CA SER A 137 5.96 1.71 -5.10
C SER A 137 7.39 1.19 -5.21
N ASN A 138 7.74 0.52 -6.31
CA ASN A 138 9.14 0.12 -6.59
C ASN A 138 10.04 1.34 -6.83
N GLY A 139 9.50 2.39 -7.47
CA GLY A 139 10.19 3.66 -7.64
C GLY A 139 10.56 4.33 -6.31
N PHE A 140 9.70 4.23 -5.30
CA PHE A 140 9.97 4.73 -3.95
C PHE A 140 11.21 4.07 -3.33
N VAL A 141 11.24 2.73 -3.33
CA VAL A 141 12.39 1.98 -2.80
C VAL A 141 13.66 2.36 -3.55
N THR A 142 13.60 2.42 -4.88
CA THR A 142 14.74 2.80 -5.72
C THR A 142 15.19 4.23 -5.43
N ALA A 143 14.27 5.18 -5.30
CA ALA A 143 14.59 6.58 -5.00
C ALA A 143 15.23 6.71 -3.60
N ALA A 144 14.73 5.96 -2.61
CA ALA A 144 15.32 5.92 -1.27
C ALA A 144 16.75 5.35 -1.29
N LEU A 145 16.99 4.27 -2.04
CA LEU A 145 18.32 3.66 -2.24
C LEU A 145 19.31 4.64 -2.89
N LEU A 146 18.84 5.42 -3.85
CA LEU A 146 19.64 6.42 -4.55
C LEU A 146 19.87 7.71 -3.74
N GLY A 147 19.26 7.82 -2.54
CA GLY A 147 19.42 8.98 -1.67
C GLY A 147 18.57 10.20 -2.08
N LEU A 148 17.53 10.03 -2.91
CA LEU A 148 16.67 11.12 -3.34
C LEU A 148 15.80 11.66 -2.18
N GLY A 149 15.42 10.82 -1.25
CA GLY A 149 14.57 11.18 -0.11
C GLY A 149 14.35 10.01 0.85
N TRP A 150 13.74 10.32 1.98
CA TRP A 150 13.18 9.31 2.87
C TRP A 150 11.71 9.05 2.51
N GLY A 151 11.21 7.84 2.76
CA GLY A 151 9.81 7.52 2.47
C GLY A 151 9.26 6.41 3.36
N MET A 152 7.92 6.35 3.44
CA MET A 152 7.21 5.22 4.04
C MET A 152 7.17 4.08 3.02
N ASN A 153 8.09 3.13 3.16
CA ASN A 153 8.19 1.99 2.25
C ASN A 153 7.53 0.75 2.86
N PRO A 154 6.74 -0.03 2.07
CA PRO A 154 6.23 -1.31 2.53
C PRO A 154 7.36 -2.24 2.95
N ASP A 155 7.22 -2.87 4.12
CA ASP A 155 8.20 -3.84 4.64
C ASP A 155 8.46 -4.99 3.63
N LEU A 156 7.43 -5.39 2.91
CA LEU A 156 7.50 -6.40 1.85
C LEU A 156 8.44 -6.02 0.69
N LEU A 157 8.65 -4.73 0.42
CA LEU A 157 9.58 -4.24 -0.60
C LEU A 157 10.93 -3.84 0.01
N ALA A 158 10.91 -3.15 1.15
CA ALA A 158 12.11 -2.59 1.79
C ALA A 158 12.92 -3.63 2.57
N GLY A 159 12.30 -4.68 3.09
CA GLY A 159 12.88 -5.62 4.05
C GLY A 159 14.21 -6.24 3.60
N ARG A 160 14.32 -6.66 2.33
CA ARG A 160 15.58 -7.18 1.77
C ARG A 160 16.72 -6.14 1.78
N HIS A 161 16.39 -4.87 1.55
CA HIS A 161 17.36 -3.79 1.51
C HIS A 161 17.76 -3.33 2.92
N LEU A 162 16.83 -3.40 3.88
CA LEU A 162 17.11 -3.21 5.30
C LEU A 162 18.05 -4.30 5.83
N ALA A 163 17.76 -5.56 5.51
CA ALA A 163 18.61 -6.69 5.89
C ALA A 163 20.03 -6.61 5.31
N ALA A 164 20.16 -6.05 4.10
CA ALA A 164 21.44 -5.82 3.44
C ALA A 164 22.14 -4.52 3.86
N GLY A 165 21.53 -3.69 4.71
CA GLY A 165 22.07 -2.39 5.12
C GLY A 165 22.11 -1.32 4.01
N ALA A 166 21.47 -1.59 2.85
CA ALA A 166 21.34 -0.65 1.74
C ALA A 166 20.28 0.43 2.02
N LEU A 167 19.28 0.11 2.84
CA LEU A 167 18.38 1.05 3.49
C LEU A 167 18.53 0.93 5.00
N VAL A 168 18.20 2.00 5.71
CA VAL A 168 18.09 2.04 7.16
C VAL A 168 16.78 2.69 7.57
N GLU A 169 16.23 2.28 8.71
CA GLU A 169 15.10 3.01 9.30
C GLU A 169 15.60 4.33 9.87
N ILE A 170 14.98 5.44 9.46
CA ILE A 170 15.36 6.78 9.96
C ILE A 170 14.93 7.01 11.42
N ALA A 171 13.98 6.22 11.90
CA ALA A 171 13.56 6.12 13.29
C ALA A 171 13.14 4.68 13.58
N PRO A 172 14.03 3.86 14.15
CA PRO A 172 13.73 2.47 14.51
C PRO A 172 12.52 2.36 15.46
N ASP A 173 11.84 1.22 15.38
CA ASP A 173 10.70 0.87 16.24
C ASP A 173 9.47 1.80 16.12
N THR A 174 9.35 2.50 14.98
CA THR A 174 8.20 3.35 14.68
C THR A 174 7.51 2.96 13.37
N PRO A 175 7.14 1.68 13.15
CA PRO A 175 6.41 1.29 11.96
C PRO A 175 5.02 1.92 11.92
N LEU A 176 4.45 2.02 10.72
CA LEU A 176 3.06 2.38 10.52
C LEU A 176 2.33 1.18 9.90
N ASP A 177 1.38 0.63 10.63
CA ASP A 177 0.57 -0.49 10.17
C ASP A 177 -0.77 0.04 9.63
N VAL A 178 -0.99 -0.15 8.35
CA VAL A 178 -2.20 0.31 7.64
C VAL A 178 -3.14 -0.87 7.47
N PRO A 179 -4.33 -0.86 8.12
CA PRO A 179 -5.30 -1.93 7.96
C PRO A 179 -5.81 -1.98 6.52
N LEU A 180 -6.04 -3.18 6.02
CA LEU A 180 -6.59 -3.42 4.68
C LEU A 180 -7.83 -4.28 4.76
N PHE A 181 -8.80 -3.98 3.89
CA PHE A 181 -10.07 -4.65 3.81
C PHE A 181 -10.38 -5.02 2.36
N TRP A 182 -10.98 -6.19 2.16
CA TRP A 182 -11.57 -6.61 0.90
C TRP A 182 -13.06 -6.28 0.94
N GLN A 183 -13.49 -5.35 0.11
CA GLN A 183 -14.89 -4.95 -0.02
C GLN A 183 -15.38 -5.28 -1.42
N PHE A 184 -16.59 -5.80 -1.54
CA PHE A 184 -17.17 -6.23 -2.82
C PHE A 184 -18.69 -6.13 -2.82
N ALA A 185 -19.27 -5.90 -3.99
CA ALA A 185 -20.70 -5.82 -4.13
C ALA A 185 -21.34 -7.20 -3.82
N ARG A 186 -22.34 -7.21 -2.93
CA ARG A 186 -23.01 -8.44 -2.48
C ARG A 186 -23.67 -9.19 -3.62
N LEU A 187 -24.18 -8.47 -4.61
CA LEU A 187 -24.80 -9.05 -5.79
C LEU A 187 -23.82 -9.93 -6.58
N THR A 188 -22.55 -9.55 -6.63
CA THR A 188 -21.51 -10.27 -7.38
C THR A 188 -20.73 -11.26 -6.50
N ALA A 189 -21.02 -11.34 -5.20
CA ALA A 189 -20.31 -12.18 -4.23
C ALA A 189 -20.18 -13.66 -4.66
N PRO A 190 -21.23 -14.34 -5.19
CA PRO A 190 -21.10 -15.73 -5.62
C PRO A 190 -20.09 -15.90 -6.76
N ALA A 191 -20.10 -14.99 -7.75
CA ALA A 191 -19.15 -15.01 -8.86
C ALA A 191 -17.71 -14.71 -8.40
N LEU A 192 -17.55 -13.82 -7.40
CA LEU A 192 -16.27 -13.43 -6.85
C LEU A 192 -15.71 -14.41 -5.80
N ALA A 193 -16.45 -15.46 -5.43
CA ALA A 193 -16.03 -16.37 -4.35
C ALA A 193 -14.65 -17.03 -4.58
N PRO A 194 -14.25 -17.47 -5.79
CA PRO A 194 -12.89 -17.97 -6.01
C PRO A 194 -11.81 -16.90 -5.78
N LEU A 195 -12.04 -15.69 -6.28
CA LEU A 195 -11.12 -14.56 -6.10
C LEU A 195 -11.03 -14.14 -4.64
N THR A 196 -12.16 -14.04 -3.94
CA THR A 196 -12.20 -13.73 -2.50
C THR A 196 -11.38 -14.72 -1.68
N ARG A 197 -11.46 -16.02 -1.99
CA ARG A 197 -10.62 -17.04 -1.33
C ARG A 197 -9.13 -16.83 -1.59
N ALA A 198 -8.75 -16.54 -2.84
CA ALA A 198 -7.36 -16.31 -3.23
C ALA A 198 -6.80 -15.03 -2.57
N ILE A 199 -7.56 -13.94 -2.58
CA ILE A 199 -7.18 -12.68 -1.90
C ILE A 199 -6.97 -12.91 -0.40
N ARG A 200 -7.90 -13.60 0.28
CA ARG A 200 -7.76 -13.90 1.71
C ARG A 200 -6.53 -14.78 2.00
N ALA A 201 -6.28 -15.79 1.18
CA ALA A 201 -5.14 -16.67 1.35
C ALA A 201 -3.81 -15.91 1.16
N ALA A 202 -3.70 -15.07 0.14
CA ALA A 202 -2.51 -14.25 -0.09
C ALA A 202 -2.31 -13.20 1.03
N ALA A 203 -3.38 -12.54 1.47
CA ALA A 203 -3.33 -11.60 2.58
C ALA A 203 -2.87 -12.25 3.89
N ALA A 204 -3.36 -13.45 4.20
CA ALA A 204 -2.95 -14.19 5.40
C ALA A 204 -1.46 -14.56 5.41
N GLN A 205 -0.82 -14.67 4.25
CA GLN A 205 0.62 -14.96 4.13
C GLN A 205 1.48 -13.70 4.15
N ALA A 206 0.96 -12.59 3.67
CA ALA A 206 1.76 -11.38 3.41
C ALA A 206 1.54 -10.26 4.44
N LEU A 207 0.33 -10.14 4.99
CA LEU A 207 -0.05 -9.06 5.88
C LEU A 207 0.07 -9.47 7.35
N LEU A 208 0.27 -8.48 8.21
CA LEU A 208 0.19 -8.69 9.65
C LEU A 208 -1.24 -9.06 10.01
N GLN A 209 -1.39 -10.18 10.68
CA GLN A 209 -2.67 -10.63 11.19
C GLN A 209 -2.90 -10.08 12.61
N PRO A 210 -4.16 -9.82 13.02
CA PRO A 210 -4.48 -9.31 14.36
C PRO A 210 -4.13 -10.30 15.46
#